data_dee888908e9668a7f3f23eded4de9bbe
#
_entry.id   dee888908e9668a7f3f23eded4de9bbe
#
_cell.length_a   1.000
_cell.length_b   1.000
_cell.length_c   1.000
_cell.angle_alpha   90.00
_cell.angle_beta   90.00
_cell.angle_gamma   90.00
#
_symmetry.space_group_name_H-M   'P 1'
#
loop_
_entity.id
_entity.type
_entity.pdbx_description
1 polymer ?
#
loop_
_entity_poly.entity_id
_entity_poly.type
_entity_poly.pdbx_seq_one_letter_code
_entity_poly.pdbx_strand_id
1 'polypeptide(L)'
;MAKNLTPKNTILDANQMARIIRRMAGEIVERNRDLKNLLLAGIRTRGVPFAEKIAEEIERLEGQKVPVGILDITLYRDDLSTIAAQPQVKGTHLPRPIDDCTIVLCDDVLYTGRTVRAALDELIDYGRPKGVQLAVLVDRGHRELPIQADFVGKKVPTSQSEVIEVSFESTDGTEQVRILDRGLAKG
;
A
#
# COMPACT_ATOMS: atom_id res chain seq x y z
N MET A 1 6.38 10.30 -23.78
CA MET A 1 5.02 10.16 -24.36
C MET A 1 4.09 9.62 -23.30
N ALA A 2 3.08 10.35 -22.87
CA ALA A 2 2.09 9.87 -21.91
C ALA A 2 1.39 8.65 -22.53
N LYS A 3 1.51 7.48 -21.90
CA LYS A 3 0.77 6.28 -22.31
C LYS A 3 -0.70 6.56 -22.05
N ASN A 4 -1.53 6.61 -23.10
CA ASN A 4 -2.98 6.76 -22.98
C ASN A 4 -3.52 5.53 -22.23
N LEU A 5 -3.78 5.69 -20.92
CA LEU A 5 -4.47 4.70 -20.11
C LEU A 5 -5.97 4.89 -20.34
N THR A 6 -6.65 3.85 -20.81
CA THR A 6 -8.10 3.88 -21.02
C THR A 6 -8.79 3.06 -19.95
N PRO A 7 -9.81 3.60 -19.24
CA PRO A 7 -10.59 2.85 -18.29
C PRO A 7 -11.27 1.65 -18.95
N LYS A 8 -11.06 0.46 -18.40
CA LYS A 8 -11.66 -0.78 -18.88
C LYS A 8 -12.83 -1.22 -18.01
N ASN A 9 -12.62 -1.26 -16.69
CA ASN A 9 -13.65 -1.71 -15.75
C ASN A 9 -13.39 -1.17 -14.34
N THR A 10 -14.46 -0.90 -13.61
CA THR A 10 -14.42 -0.66 -12.14
C THR A 10 -14.57 -2.01 -11.45
N ILE A 11 -13.62 -2.38 -10.61
CA ILE A 11 -13.59 -3.67 -9.89
C ILE A 11 -13.98 -3.56 -8.42
N LEU A 12 -13.89 -2.36 -7.84
CA LEU A 12 -14.40 -2.04 -6.51
C LEU A 12 -14.97 -0.62 -6.51
N ASP A 13 -16.17 -0.47 -6.00
CA ASP A 13 -16.74 0.81 -5.60
C ASP A 13 -16.38 1.15 -4.14
N ALA A 14 -16.75 2.35 -3.69
CA ALA A 14 -16.49 2.84 -2.33
C ALA A 14 -17.03 1.90 -1.23
N ASN A 15 -18.23 1.38 -1.40
CA ASN A 15 -18.85 0.48 -0.44
C ASN A 15 -18.12 -0.87 -0.36
N GLN A 16 -17.68 -1.38 -1.50
CA GLN A 16 -16.92 -2.62 -1.57
C GLN A 16 -15.54 -2.43 -0.95
N MET A 17 -14.86 -1.30 -1.20
CA MET A 17 -13.59 -0.95 -0.56
C MET A 17 -13.73 -0.87 0.97
N ALA A 18 -14.75 -0.18 1.47
CA ALA A 18 -15.00 -0.07 2.91
C ALA A 18 -15.22 -1.44 3.59
N ARG A 19 -15.95 -2.35 2.94
CA ARG A 19 -16.14 -3.72 3.45
C ARG A 19 -14.85 -4.51 3.50
N ILE A 20 -14.02 -4.39 2.47
CA ILE A 20 -12.70 -5.05 2.40
C ILE A 20 -11.78 -4.52 3.49
N ILE A 21 -11.69 -3.19 3.65
CA ILE A 21 -10.84 -2.55 4.65
C ILE A 21 -11.26 -2.97 6.06
N ARG A 22 -12.56 -3.02 6.34
CA ARG A 22 -13.08 -3.50 7.63
C ARG A 22 -12.70 -4.96 7.92
N ARG A 23 -12.82 -5.86 6.92
CA ARG A 23 -12.38 -7.25 7.05
C ARG A 23 -10.89 -7.33 7.34
N MET A 24 -10.06 -6.59 6.58
CA MET A 24 -8.61 -6.57 6.75
C MET A 24 -8.20 -6.04 8.12
N ALA A 25 -8.88 -5.00 8.63
CA ALA A 25 -8.66 -4.50 9.99
C ALA A 25 -8.90 -5.59 11.04
N GLY A 26 -9.98 -6.36 10.90
CA GLY A 26 -10.25 -7.51 11.78
C GLY A 26 -9.17 -8.59 11.69
N GLU A 27 -8.71 -8.95 10.49
CA GLU A 27 -7.62 -9.92 10.29
C GLU A 27 -6.29 -9.45 10.93
N ILE A 28 -5.99 -8.14 10.81
CA ILE A 28 -4.80 -7.55 11.42
C ILE A 28 -4.88 -7.61 12.94
N VAL A 29 -6.01 -7.26 13.53
CA VAL A 29 -6.25 -7.34 14.99
C VAL A 29 -6.15 -8.79 15.49
N GLU A 30 -6.78 -9.74 14.79
CA GLU A 30 -6.74 -11.15 15.16
C GLU A 30 -5.30 -11.70 15.19
N ARG A 31 -4.48 -11.31 14.23
CA ARG A 31 -3.07 -11.74 14.16
C ARG A 31 -2.17 -11.00 15.14
N ASN A 32 -2.49 -9.75 15.48
CA ASN A 32 -1.67 -8.87 16.32
C ASN A 32 -2.40 -8.50 17.61
N ARG A 33 -2.34 -9.39 18.62
CA ARG A 33 -3.01 -9.19 19.91
C ARG A 33 -2.46 -8.01 20.72
N ASP A 34 -1.20 -7.63 20.51
CA ASP A 34 -0.56 -6.49 21.17
C ASP A 34 -0.64 -5.25 20.29
N LEU A 35 -1.78 -4.58 20.32
CA LEU A 35 -2.01 -3.35 19.56
C LEU A 35 -1.19 -2.15 20.07
N LYS A 36 -0.66 -2.21 21.31
CA LYS A 36 0.19 -1.13 21.86
C LYS A 36 1.52 -1.04 21.10
N ASN A 37 2.04 -2.17 20.64
CA ASN A 37 3.28 -2.26 19.89
C ASN A 37 3.04 -2.48 18.38
N LEU A 38 1.81 -2.26 17.92
CA LEU A 38 1.48 -2.24 16.50
C LEU A 38 1.62 -0.83 15.92
N LEU A 39 2.18 -0.72 14.72
CA LEU A 39 2.27 0.50 13.93
C LEU A 39 1.92 0.17 12.48
N LEU A 40 1.05 0.96 11.87
CA LEU A 40 0.79 0.88 10.44
C LEU A 40 1.73 1.85 9.72
N ALA A 41 2.31 1.45 8.60
CA ALA A 41 3.21 2.29 7.81
C ALA A 41 2.74 2.32 6.36
N GLY A 42 2.14 3.44 5.95
CA GLY A 42 1.66 3.64 4.59
C GLY A 42 2.78 4.06 3.64
N ILE A 43 2.93 3.34 2.54
CA ILE A 43 3.87 3.70 1.47
C ILE A 43 3.25 4.83 0.63
N ARG A 44 3.97 5.93 0.47
CA ARG A 44 3.52 7.04 -0.40
C ARG A 44 3.31 6.57 -1.84
N THR A 45 2.21 6.97 -2.48
CA THR A 45 1.24 7.97 -2.06
C THR A 45 -0.03 7.32 -1.48
N ARG A 46 -0.56 6.28 -2.08
CA ARG A 46 -1.89 5.70 -1.77
C ARG A 46 -1.88 4.67 -0.66
N GLY A 47 -0.72 4.14 -0.29
CA GLY A 47 -0.58 3.32 0.91
C GLY A 47 -0.89 4.09 2.21
N VAL A 48 -0.71 5.44 2.22
CA VAL A 48 -1.00 6.27 3.40
C VAL A 48 -2.50 6.33 3.69
N PRO A 49 -3.38 6.79 2.80
CA PRO A 49 -4.83 6.79 3.06
C PRO A 49 -5.38 5.39 3.30
N PHE A 50 -4.78 4.36 2.70
CA PHE A 50 -5.15 2.98 2.98
C PHE A 50 -4.83 2.58 4.43
N ALA A 51 -3.63 2.91 4.93
CA ALA A 51 -3.24 2.66 6.32
C ALA A 51 -4.12 3.45 7.31
N GLU A 52 -4.44 4.70 7.01
CA GLU A 52 -5.33 5.54 7.83
C GLU A 52 -6.72 4.92 7.97
N LYS A 53 -7.32 4.47 6.88
CA LYS A 53 -8.63 3.78 6.90
C LYS A 53 -8.59 2.46 7.68
N ILE A 54 -7.51 1.70 7.60
CA ILE A 54 -7.32 0.50 8.44
C ILE A 54 -7.24 0.89 9.92
N ALA A 55 -6.48 1.95 10.26
CA ALA A 55 -6.36 2.43 11.64
C ALA A 55 -7.69 2.88 12.23
N GLU A 56 -8.50 3.61 11.44
CA GLU A 56 -9.86 4.02 11.82
C GLU A 56 -10.78 2.81 12.10
N GLU A 57 -10.72 1.79 11.26
CA GLU A 57 -11.50 0.56 11.47
C GLU A 57 -11.00 -0.24 12.68
N ILE A 58 -9.69 -0.29 12.95
CA ILE A 58 -9.14 -0.91 14.17
C ILE A 58 -9.63 -0.15 15.40
N GLU A 59 -9.57 1.18 15.41
CA GLU A 59 -10.08 2.00 16.52
C GLU A 59 -11.57 1.76 16.75
N ARG A 60 -12.35 1.62 15.69
CA ARG A 60 -13.78 1.33 15.79
C ARG A 60 -14.05 -0.07 16.37
N LEU A 61 -13.22 -1.06 16.05
CA LEU A 61 -13.37 -2.44 16.53
C LEU A 61 -12.91 -2.63 17.98
N GLU A 62 -11.78 -2.04 18.34
CA GLU A 62 -11.07 -2.32 19.59
C GLU A 62 -11.09 -1.13 20.59
N GLY A 63 -11.55 0.05 20.17
CA GLY A 63 -11.48 1.27 20.99
C GLY A 63 -10.06 1.76 21.24
N GLN A 64 -9.07 1.24 20.53
CA GLN A 64 -7.65 1.57 20.67
C GLN A 64 -7.09 2.14 19.37
N LYS A 65 -6.43 3.30 19.47
CA LYS A 65 -5.73 3.91 18.34
C LYS A 65 -4.42 3.19 18.05
N VAL A 66 -4.23 2.84 16.78
CA VAL A 66 -2.95 2.36 16.25
C VAL A 66 -2.32 3.51 15.46
N PRO A 67 -1.06 3.89 15.77
CA PRO A 67 -0.41 4.98 15.08
C PRO A 67 -0.12 4.63 13.62
N VAL A 68 -0.18 5.65 12.75
CA VAL A 68 0.13 5.53 11.32
C VAL A 68 1.38 6.33 11.01
N GLY A 69 2.37 5.66 10.43
CA GLY A 69 3.57 6.27 9.87
C GLY A 69 3.47 6.39 8.34
N ILE A 70 4.33 7.21 7.80
CA ILE A 70 4.43 7.49 6.35
C ILE A 70 5.84 7.12 5.89
N LEU A 71 5.94 6.26 4.86
CA LEU A 71 7.21 5.91 4.23
C LEU A 71 7.32 6.56 2.85
N ASP A 72 8.41 7.28 2.63
CA ASP A 72 8.77 7.85 1.33
C ASP A 72 9.92 7.05 0.72
N ILE A 73 9.60 6.15 -0.18
CA ILE A 73 10.57 5.24 -0.80
C ILE A 73 11.30 5.85 -2.00
N THR A 74 11.17 7.15 -2.26
CA THR A 74 11.69 7.80 -3.47
C THR A 74 13.18 7.51 -3.69
N LEU A 75 13.99 7.52 -2.64
CA LEU A 75 15.45 7.29 -2.75
C LEU A 75 15.84 5.81 -2.88
N TYR A 76 14.93 4.87 -2.56
CA TYR A 76 15.20 3.43 -2.54
C TYR A 76 14.66 2.70 -3.78
N ARG A 77 14.01 3.43 -4.68
CA ARG A 77 13.48 2.88 -5.93
C ARG A 77 14.61 2.60 -6.91
N ASP A 78 14.62 1.41 -7.47
CA ASP A 78 15.61 0.98 -8.49
C ASP A 78 15.38 1.61 -9.88
N ASP A 79 14.22 2.27 -10.10
CA ASP A 79 13.91 3.02 -11.31
C ASP A 79 14.14 4.55 -11.18
N LEU A 80 14.82 5.00 -10.12
CA LEU A 80 15.03 6.42 -9.79
C LEU A 80 15.66 7.21 -10.95
N SER A 81 16.63 6.63 -11.63
CA SER A 81 17.34 7.27 -12.75
C SER A 81 16.45 7.50 -14.00
N THR A 82 15.32 6.81 -14.09
CA THR A 82 14.40 6.89 -15.24
C THR A 82 13.17 7.77 -14.99
N ILE A 83 12.92 8.18 -13.73
CA ILE A 83 11.68 8.86 -13.36
C ILE A 83 11.80 10.39 -13.42
N ALA A 84 12.89 10.98 -12.95
CA ALA A 84 13.09 12.43 -12.99
C ALA A 84 14.55 12.83 -12.76
N ALA A 85 14.96 13.94 -13.34
CA ALA A 85 16.28 14.54 -13.09
C ALA A 85 16.43 15.06 -11.64
N GLN A 86 15.32 15.37 -10.96
CA GLN A 86 15.27 15.75 -9.55
C GLN A 86 14.03 15.15 -8.90
N PRO A 87 14.13 13.98 -8.20
CA PRO A 87 13.02 13.38 -7.49
C PRO A 87 12.64 14.25 -6.29
N GLN A 88 11.33 14.48 -6.11
CA GLN A 88 10.82 15.19 -4.95
C GLN A 88 10.67 14.23 -3.77
N VAL A 89 11.59 14.31 -2.81
CA VAL A 89 11.51 13.58 -1.55
C VAL A 89 10.64 14.37 -0.58
N LYS A 90 9.53 13.79 -0.13
CA LYS A 90 8.61 14.40 0.85
C LYS A 90 8.92 13.99 2.29
N GLY A 91 9.82 13.06 2.45
CA GLY A 91 10.31 12.55 3.72
C GLY A 91 9.44 11.45 4.35
N THR A 92 10.12 10.55 5.02
CA THR A 92 9.53 9.51 5.88
C THR A 92 9.21 10.11 7.23
N HIS A 93 8.05 9.77 7.79
CA HIS A 93 7.64 10.17 9.13
C HIS A 93 7.09 8.98 9.90
N LEU A 94 7.80 8.57 10.93
CA LEU A 94 7.36 7.54 11.88
C LEU A 94 6.99 8.19 13.21
N PRO A 95 5.78 7.97 13.76
CA PRO A 95 5.28 8.69 14.94
C PRO A 95 5.99 8.30 16.25
N ARG A 96 6.79 7.25 16.23
CA ARG A 96 7.60 6.77 17.36
C ARG A 96 8.76 5.89 16.87
N PRO A 97 9.75 5.59 17.72
CA PRO A 97 10.75 4.55 17.44
C PRO A 97 10.08 3.21 17.12
N ILE A 98 10.65 2.49 16.17
CA ILE A 98 10.07 1.23 15.66
C ILE A 98 10.68 -0.03 16.26
N ASP A 99 11.73 0.13 17.08
CA ASP A 99 12.33 -1.00 17.79
C ASP A 99 11.26 -1.71 18.61
N ASP A 100 11.30 -3.05 18.59
CA ASP A 100 10.32 -3.93 19.24
C ASP A 100 8.86 -3.80 18.79
N CYS A 101 8.57 -2.93 17.81
CA CYS A 101 7.24 -2.83 17.22
C CYS A 101 6.99 -3.90 16.15
N THR A 102 5.76 -4.34 16.03
CA THR A 102 5.27 -4.99 14.81
C THR A 102 4.80 -3.91 13.84
N ILE A 103 5.34 -3.93 12.61
CA ILE A 103 4.97 -2.98 11.57
C ILE A 103 4.08 -3.67 10.55
N VAL A 104 2.94 -3.08 10.22
CA VAL A 104 2.15 -3.47 9.05
C VAL A 104 2.41 -2.45 7.95
N LEU A 105 3.21 -2.84 6.94
CA LEU A 105 3.39 -2.05 5.72
C LEU A 105 2.09 -2.07 4.92
N CYS A 106 1.60 -0.91 4.51
CA CYS A 106 0.38 -0.75 3.76
C CYS A 106 0.68 -0.17 2.38
N ASP A 107 0.23 -0.86 1.34
CA ASP A 107 0.30 -0.39 -0.05
C ASP A 107 -1.03 -0.63 -0.76
N ASP A 108 -1.32 0.15 -1.79
CA ASP A 108 -2.56 0.01 -2.54
C ASP A 108 -2.53 -1.19 -3.49
N VAL A 109 -1.44 -1.39 -4.24
CA VAL A 109 -1.32 -2.45 -5.24
C VAL A 109 0.00 -3.21 -5.13
N LEU A 110 -0.07 -4.50 -4.87
CA LEU A 110 1.08 -5.38 -4.96
C LEU A 110 1.21 -5.93 -6.40
N TYR A 111 2.33 -5.63 -7.03
CA TYR A 111 2.67 -6.04 -8.39
C TYR A 111 3.97 -6.87 -8.39
N THR A 112 5.09 -6.27 -8.76
CA THR A 112 6.39 -6.97 -8.86
C THR A 112 7.05 -7.26 -7.51
N GLY A 113 6.70 -6.52 -6.47
CA GLY A 113 7.33 -6.53 -5.15
C GLY A 113 8.43 -5.49 -4.97
N ARG A 114 8.83 -4.74 -6.02
CA ARG A 114 9.92 -3.76 -5.95
C ARG A 114 9.62 -2.59 -5.02
N THR A 115 8.38 -2.10 -5.00
CA THR A 115 7.91 -1.08 -4.05
C THR A 115 8.08 -1.54 -2.61
N VAL A 116 7.65 -2.76 -2.31
CA VAL A 116 7.76 -3.33 -0.96
C VAL A 116 9.22 -3.53 -0.56
N ARG A 117 10.09 -4.00 -1.47
CA ARG A 117 11.53 -4.10 -1.21
C ARG A 117 12.12 -2.74 -0.82
N ALA A 118 11.84 -1.70 -1.61
CA ALA A 118 12.29 -0.34 -1.31
C ALA A 118 11.78 0.16 0.05
N ALA A 119 10.53 -0.17 0.41
CA ALA A 119 9.96 0.19 1.70
C ALA A 119 10.62 -0.56 2.87
N LEU A 120 11.03 -1.80 2.68
CA LEU A 120 11.78 -2.56 3.68
C LEU A 120 13.17 -1.97 3.88
N ASP A 121 13.87 -1.60 2.80
CA ASP A 121 15.19 -0.96 2.88
C ASP A 121 15.08 0.38 3.62
N GLU A 122 14.12 1.24 3.27
CA GLU A 122 13.85 2.50 3.96
C GLU A 122 13.53 2.28 5.45
N LEU A 123 12.68 1.31 5.78
CA LEU A 123 12.24 1.06 7.14
C LEU A 123 13.39 0.65 8.06
N ILE A 124 14.33 -0.16 7.56
CA ILE A 124 15.48 -0.66 8.33
C ILE A 124 16.42 0.46 8.74
N ASP A 125 16.49 1.55 7.99
CA ASP A 125 17.30 2.73 8.37
C ASP A 125 16.76 3.47 9.59
N TYR A 126 15.49 3.26 9.95
CA TYR A 126 14.84 3.87 11.13
C TYR A 126 14.87 3.03 12.38
N GLY A 127 15.31 1.78 12.33
CA GLY A 127 15.41 0.90 13.49
C GLY A 127 15.20 -0.57 13.16
N ARG A 128 15.09 -1.38 14.20
CA ARG A 128 14.91 -2.84 14.09
C ARG A 128 13.54 -3.26 14.64
N PRO A 129 12.51 -3.30 13.80
CA PRO A 129 11.20 -3.78 14.24
C PRO A 129 11.25 -5.27 14.64
N LYS A 130 10.37 -5.68 15.55
CA LYS A 130 10.19 -7.08 15.94
C LYS A 130 9.75 -7.96 14.77
N GLY A 131 8.96 -7.40 13.87
CA GLY A 131 8.50 -8.06 12.66
C GLY A 131 7.82 -7.08 11.72
N VAL A 132 7.80 -7.42 10.45
CA VAL A 132 7.12 -6.64 9.40
C VAL A 132 6.12 -7.56 8.72
N GLN A 133 4.89 -7.08 8.60
CA GLN A 133 3.78 -7.71 7.87
C GLN A 133 3.41 -6.80 6.71
N LEU A 134 2.82 -7.35 5.67
CA LEU A 134 2.42 -6.60 4.48
C LEU A 134 0.90 -6.68 4.27
N ALA A 135 0.24 -5.53 4.20
CA ALA A 135 -1.16 -5.39 3.85
C ALA A 135 -1.30 -4.66 2.51
N VAL A 136 -2.04 -5.24 1.57
CA VAL A 136 -2.30 -4.63 0.26
C VAL A 136 -3.77 -4.68 -0.08
N LEU A 137 -4.31 -3.58 -0.62
CA LEU A 137 -5.72 -3.54 -1.02
C LEU A 137 -5.95 -4.47 -2.21
N VAL A 138 -5.05 -4.45 -3.20
CA VAL A 138 -5.13 -5.31 -4.38
C VAL A 138 -3.81 -6.05 -4.61
N ASP A 139 -3.91 -7.35 -4.80
CA ASP A 139 -2.81 -8.17 -5.32
C ASP A 139 -3.12 -8.56 -6.78
N ARG A 140 -2.30 -8.05 -7.73
CA ARG A 140 -2.51 -8.30 -9.16
C ARG A 140 -1.63 -9.40 -9.77
N GLY A 141 -0.79 -10.04 -8.95
CA GLY A 141 0.17 -11.05 -9.43
C GLY A 141 1.41 -10.43 -10.08
N HIS A 142 2.08 -11.20 -10.96
CA HIS A 142 3.27 -10.81 -11.72
C HIS A 142 4.48 -10.44 -10.85
N ARG A 143 4.76 -11.22 -9.81
CA ARG A 143 5.94 -11.03 -8.95
C ARG A 143 7.24 -11.18 -9.73
N GLU A 144 8.19 -10.30 -9.46
CA GLU A 144 9.60 -10.40 -9.84
C GLU A 144 10.49 -10.70 -8.63
N LEU A 145 10.00 -10.43 -7.43
CA LEU A 145 10.68 -10.71 -6.16
C LEU A 145 9.83 -11.66 -5.31
N PRO A 146 10.44 -12.48 -4.42
CA PRO A 146 9.73 -13.45 -3.58
C PRO A 146 9.02 -12.76 -2.40
N ILE A 147 8.13 -11.83 -2.71
CA ILE A 147 7.34 -11.04 -1.75
C ILE A 147 5.88 -11.43 -1.83
N GLN A 148 5.29 -11.74 -0.68
CA GLN A 148 3.89 -12.08 -0.54
C GLN A 148 3.26 -11.23 0.56
N ALA A 149 2.03 -10.76 0.35
CA ALA A 149 1.30 -10.04 1.38
C ALA A 149 0.69 -11.00 2.42
N ASP A 150 0.72 -10.56 3.67
CA ASP A 150 0.07 -11.24 4.79
C ASP A 150 -1.45 -11.01 4.77
N PHE A 151 -1.86 -9.80 4.40
CA PHE A 151 -3.25 -9.40 4.31
C PHE A 151 -3.54 -8.87 2.90
N VAL A 152 -4.51 -9.48 2.24
CA VAL A 152 -4.89 -9.12 0.86
C VAL A 152 -6.36 -8.75 0.82
N GLY A 153 -6.65 -7.54 0.38
CA GLY A 153 -8.02 -7.08 0.18
C GLY A 153 -8.72 -7.86 -0.92
N LYS A 154 -8.18 -7.81 -2.12
CA LYS A 154 -8.69 -8.54 -3.28
C LYS A 154 -7.57 -9.02 -4.19
N LYS A 155 -7.62 -10.28 -4.63
CA LYS A 155 -6.77 -10.77 -5.71
C LYS A 155 -7.46 -10.49 -7.05
N VAL A 156 -6.73 -9.83 -7.96
CA VAL A 156 -7.24 -9.44 -9.28
C VAL A 156 -6.22 -9.87 -10.33
N PRO A 157 -6.37 -11.04 -10.93
CA PRO A 157 -5.53 -11.45 -12.05
C PRO A 157 -5.63 -10.44 -13.18
N THR A 158 -4.50 -9.96 -13.66
CA THR A 158 -4.42 -8.99 -14.76
C THR A 158 -3.47 -9.49 -15.84
N SER A 159 -3.60 -8.95 -17.04
CA SER A 159 -2.56 -9.09 -18.07
C SER A 159 -1.40 -8.10 -17.80
N GLN A 160 -0.29 -8.26 -18.51
CA GLN A 160 0.85 -7.32 -18.40
C GLN A 160 0.52 -5.93 -18.96
N SER A 161 -0.43 -5.84 -19.91
CA SER A 161 -0.89 -4.57 -20.49
C SER A 161 -1.87 -3.81 -19.59
N GLU A 162 -2.48 -4.49 -18.63
CA GLU A 162 -3.44 -3.88 -17.71
C GLU A 162 -2.74 -3.21 -16.53
N VAL A 163 -3.34 -2.17 -16.00
CA VAL A 163 -2.90 -1.44 -14.81
C VAL A 163 -4.05 -1.38 -13.81
N ILE A 164 -3.78 -1.64 -12.55
CA ILE A 164 -4.72 -1.36 -11.47
C ILE A 164 -4.50 0.09 -11.02
N GLU A 165 -5.57 0.85 -10.98
CA GLU A 165 -5.62 2.18 -10.40
C GLU A 165 -6.53 2.15 -9.17
N VAL A 166 -5.96 2.55 -8.04
CA VAL A 166 -6.70 2.76 -6.80
C VAL A 166 -6.85 4.25 -6.57
N SER A 167 -8.02 4.69 -6.20
CA SER A 167 -8.31 6.08 -5.84
C SER A 167 -8.92 6.14 -4.45
N PHE A 168 -8.47 7.10 -3.64
CA PHE A 168 -9.01 7.41 -2.32
C PHE A 168 -9.55 8.83 -2.31
N GLU A 169 -10.70 9.03 -1.65
CA GLU A 169 -11.37 10.33 -1.58
C GLU A 169 -10.43 11.44 -1.12
N SER A 170 -9.63 11.21 -0.08
CA SER A 170 -8.70 12.18 0.49
C SER A 170 -7.57 12.61 -0.46
N THR A 171 -7.22 11.79 -1.43
CA THR A 171 -6.09 12.02 -2.35
C THR A 171 -6.55 12.34 -3.77
N ASP A 172 -7.60 11.66 -4.21
CA ASP A 172 -8.01 11.62 -5.63
C ASP A 172 -9.44 12.21 -5.85
N GLY A 173 -10.16 12.59 -4.77
CA GLY A 173 -11.53 13.11 -4.82
C GLY A 173 -12.57 12.05 -5.23
N THR A 174 -12.20 10.79 -5.22
CA THR A 174 -13.09 9.65 -5.51
C THR A 174 -12.55 8.40 -4.84
N GLU A 175 -13.42 7.41 -4.59
CA GLU A 175 -13.04 6.17 -3.95
C GLU A 175 -13.47 4.97 -4.79
N GLN A 176 -12.50 4.35 -5.47
CA GLN A 176 -12.73 3.21 -6.37
C GLN A 176 -11.44 2.48 -6.72
N VAL A 177 -11.58 1.27 -7.25
CA VAL A 177 -10.48 0.54 -7.91
C VAL A 177 -10.90 0.20 -9.33
N ARG A 178 -10.05 0.55 -10.30
CA ARG A 178 -10.29 0.33 -11.73
C ARG A 178 -9.17 -0.48 -12.36
N ILE A 179 -9.53 -1.20 -13.44
CA ILE A 179 -8.56 -1.70 -14.42
C ILE A 179 -8.50 -0.70 -15.57
N LEU A 180 -7.29 -0.32 -15.90
CA LEU A 180 -6.97 0.50 -17.08
C LEU A 180 -6.19 -0.35 -18.07
N ASP A 181 -6.40 -0.13 -19.37
CA ASP A 181 -5.60 -0.75 -20.43
C ASP A 181 -4.52 0.23 -20.91
N ARG A 182 -3.28 -0.25 -20.99
CA ARG A 182 -2.23 0.46 -21.71
C ARG A 182 -2.47 0.20 -23.19
N GLY A 183 -3.16 1.10 -23.89
CA GLY A 183 -3.34 0.96 -25.31
C GLY A 183 -2.05 0.48 -25.97
N LEU A 184 -2.14 -0.61 -26.73
CA LEU A 184 -1.02 -1.09 -27.53
C LEU A 184 -0.53 0.09 -28.36
N ALA A 185 0.72 0.48 -28.20
CA ALA A 185 1.36 1.34 -29.18
C ALA A 185 1.23 0.60 -30.52
N LYS A 186 0.37 1.12 -31.43
CA LYS A 186 0.34 0.63 -32.79
C LYS A 186 1.75 0.85 -33.33
N GLY A 187 2.49 -0.25 -33.52
CA GLY A 187 3.76 -0.30 -34.21
C GLY A 187 3.63 0.14 -35.66
#